data_8b144529f7394d7fdf0a31790f0e3eb7
#
_entry.id   8b144529f7394d7fdf0a31790f0e3eb7
#
_cell.length_a   1.000
_cell.length_b   1.000
_cell.length_c   1.000
_cell.angle_alpha   90.00
_cell.angle_beta   90.00
_cell.angle_gamma   90.00
#
_symmetry.space_group_name_H-M   'P 1'
#
loop_
_entity.id
_entity.type
_entity.pdbx_description
1 polymer ?
#
loop_
_entity_poly.entity_id
_entity_poly.type
_entity_poly.pdbx_seq_one_letter_code
_entity_poly.pdbx_strand_id
1 'polypeptide(L)'
;ITVTAEANGQTQQRTLYMNSSGVYVVDFSSFQALAPSGYNFVGWTGGFLGQSIVTGRYTIEAVDYDDPDLTEYLTITAEFRERLLVSYSIDSQYSNSFFLREEVNDGYYVSGVKTPVAKDGYTFVGWHIAVVDNDGTITDIGEIFDLANDTVDSELCNSTGTAIGSTYKMLQLVAVFEDAEG
;
A
#
# COMPACT_ATOMS: atom_id res chain seq x y z
N ILE A 1 29.67 -14.11 3.56
CA ILE A 1 28.82 -13.39 4.54
C ILE A 1 27.53 -14.15 4.81
N THR A 2 26.92 -13.87 5.96
CA THR A 2 25.61 -14.45 6.31
C THR A 2 24.61 -13.31 6.47
N VAL A 3 23.58 -13.29 5.63
CA VAL A 3 22.47 -12.34 5.74
C VAL A 3 21.41 -12.94 6.66
N THR A 4 20.97 -12.14 7.62
CA THR A 4 19.90 -12.45 8.56
C THR A 4 18.63 -11.71 8.15
N ALA A 5 17.52 -12.41 8.07
CA ALA A 5 16.21 -11.84 7.75
C ALA A 5 15.25 -12.08 8.92
N GLU A 6 14.62 -11.03 9.40
CA GLU A 6 13.69 -11.04 10.52
C GLU A 6 12.27 -10.74 10.04
N ALA A 7 11.33 -11.59 10.42
CA ALA A 7 9.91 -11.43 10.09
C ALA A 7 9.04 -11.97 11.23
N ASN A 8 8.19 -11.15 11.83
CA ASN A 8 7.26 -11.54 12.92
C ASN A 8 7.94 -12.33 14.06
N GLY A 9 9.12 -11.87 14.50
CA GLY A 9 9.88 -12.55 15.55
C GLY A 9 10.54 -13.86 15.11
N GLN A 10 10.48 -14.21 13.86
CA GLN A 10 11.20 -15.33 13.25
C GLN A 10 12.45 -14.84 12.56
N THR A 11 13.53 -15.56 12.72
CA THR A 11 14.82 -15.24 12.10
C THR A 11 15.20 -16.35 11.13
N GLN A 12 15.66 -15.96 9.95
CA GLN A 12 16.17 -16.84 8.90
C GLN A 12 17.54 -16.36 8.47
N GLN A 13 18.43 -17.28 8.11
CA GLN A 13 19.78 -16.95 7.66
C GLN A 13 20.11 -17.59 6.33
N ARG A 14 20.88 -16.88 5.51
CA ARG A 14 21.44 -17.38 4.26
C ARG A 14 22.90 -16.98 4.15
N THR A 15 23.74 -17.99 3.94
CA THR A 15 25.16 -17.75 3.65
C THR A 15 25.32 -17.47 2.17
N LEU A 16 25.96 -16.35 1.86
CA LEU A 16 26.28 -15.93 0.51
C LEU A 16 27.77 -16.03 0.28
N TYR A 17 28.13 -16.43 -0.91
CA TYR A 17 29.52 -16.51 -1.37
C TYR A 17 29.78 -15.40 -2.39
N MET A 18 30.96 -14.82 -2.32
CA MET A 18 31.40 -13.82 -3.29
C MET A 18 31.48 -14.47 -4.69
N ASN A 19 30.91 -13.81 -5.66
CA ASN A 19 30.97 -14.27 -7.05
C ASN A 19 32.28 -13.84 -7.74
N SER A 20 32.45 -14.22 -9.00
CA SER A 20 33.64 -13.86 -9.78
C SER A 20 33.85 -12.38 -10.04
N SER A 21 32.82 -11.57 -9.84
CA SER A 21 32.86 -10.09 -9.94
C SER A 21 33.19 -9.41 -8.63
N GLY A 22 33.45 -10.18 -7.55
CA GLY A 22 33.81 -9.63 -6.25
C GLY A 22 32.64 -9.11 -5.43
N VAL A 23 31.40 -9.50 -5.74
CA VAL A 23 30.18 -9.06 -5.05
C VAL A 23 29.36 -10.24 -4.55
N TYR A 24 28.50 -9.97 -3.57
CA TYR A 24 27.51 -10.93 -3.08
C TYR A 24 26.14 -10.61 -3.69
N VAL A 25 25.38 -11.62 -4.04
CA VAL A 25 24.02 -11.46 -4.54
C VAL A 25 23.07 -12.17 -3.59
N VAL A 26 22.15 -11.43 -3.01
CA VAL A 26 21.04 -11.97 -2.23
C VAL A 26 19.79 -12.06 -3.09
N ASP A 27 19.12 -13.21 -3.03
CA ASP A 27 17.80 -13.41 -3.63
C ASP A 27 16.77 -13.45 -2.49
N PHE A 28 15.97 -12.40 -2.39
CA PHE A 28 15.00 -12.26 -1.30
C PHE A 28 13.87 -13.28 -1.37
N SER A 29 13.63 -13.92 -2.51
CA SER A 29 12.69 -15.03 -2.63
C SER A 29 13.10 -16.26 -1.81
N SER A 30 14.37 -16.33 -1.38
CA SER A 30 14.87 -17.39 -0.51
C SER A 30 14.44 -17.24 0.96
N PHE A 31 13.94 -16.09 1.35
CA PHE A 31 13.40 -15.83 2.69
C PHE A 31 11.88 -15.86 2.67
N GLN A 32 11.29 -16.26 3.79
CA GLN A 32 9.85 -16.29 3.96
C GLN A 32 9.41 -15.22 4.97
N ALA A 33 8.36 -14.48 4.61
CA ALA A 33 7.72 -13.52 5.49
C ALA A 33 6.21 -13.75 5.44
N LEU A 34 5.68 -14.36 6.49
CA LEU A 34 4.23 -14.55 6.64
C LEU A 34 3.63 -13.28 7.24
N ALA A 35 2.78 -12.61 6.47
CA ALA A 35 2.11 -11.41 6.94
C ALA A 35 1.11 -11.74 8.06
N PRO A 36 1.00 -10.89 9.10
CA PRO A 36 -0.08 -10.97 10.07
C PRO A 36 -1.45 -10.83 9.40
N SER A 37 -2.51 -11.27 10.08
CA SER A 37 -3.88 -11.07 9.57
C SER A 37 -4.16 -9.58 9.35
N GLY A 38 -4.70 -9.23 8.19
CA GLY A 38 -5.00 -7.85 7.81
C GLY A 38 -3.81 -7.07 7.21
N TYR A 39 -2.66 -7.71 7.01
CA TYR A 39 -1.46 -7.09 6.44
C TYR A 39 -0.97 -7.82 5.21
N ASN A 40 -0.26 -7.12 4.35
CA ASN A 40 0.50 -7.67 3.24
C ASN A 40 1.99 -7.48 3.49
N PHE A 41 2.78 -8.48 3.10
CA PHE A 41 4.22 -8.34 2.98
C PHE A 41 4.53 -7.50 1.72
N VAL A 42 5.30 -6.43 1.89
CA VAL A 42 5.63 -5.52 0.78
C VAL A 42 7.11 -5.55 0.38
N GLY A 43 7.96 -6.16 1.19
CA GLY A 43 9.38 -6.32 0.89
C GLY A 43 10.24 -6.32 2.14
N TRP A 44 11.56 -6.24 1.92
CA TRP A 44 12.58 -6.21 2.96
C TRP A 44 13.20 -4.82 3.05
N THR A 45 13.55 -4.39 4.26
CA THR A 45 14.16 -3.09 4.56
C THR A 45 15.23 -3.25 5.64
N GLY A 46 15.96 -2.18 5.95
CA GLY A 46 16.99 -2.17 7.00
C GLY A 46 18.33 -2.73 6.55
N GLY A 47 19.30 -2.73 7.42
CA GLY A 47 20.66 -3.16 7.14
C GLY A 47 21.25 -2.50 5.89
N PHE A 48 21.81 -3.29 4.99
CA PHE A 48 22.37 -2.81 3.71
C PHE A 48 21.34 -2.19 2.75
N LEU A 49 20.04 -2.36 3.01
CA LEU A 49 18.96 -1.75 2.23
C LEU A 49 18.62 -0.32 2.70
N GLY A 50 19.00 0.03 3.93
CA GLY A 50 18.63 1.31 4.55
C GLY A 50 17.11 1.45 4.65
N GLN A 51 16.58 2.57 4.15
CA GLN A 51 15.13 2.88 4.15
C GLN A 51 14.38 2.32 2.91
N SER A 52 15.10 1.73 1.97
CA SER A 52 14.49 1.19 0.76
C SER A 52 13.75 -0.11 1.05
N ILE A 53 12.54 -0.26 0.49
CA ILE A 53 11.79 -1.51 0.51
C ILE A 53 12.10 -2.26 -0.78
N VAL A 54 12.69 -3.44 -0.66
CA VAL A 54 13.21 -4.20 -1.80
C VAL A 54 12.64 -5.61 -1.84
N THR A 55 12.32 -6.05 -3.03
CA THR A 55 11.97 -7.43 -3.37
C THR A 55 12.89 -7.94 -4.49
N GLY A 56 12.95 -9.24 -4.72
CA GLY A 56 13.74 -9.81 -5.81
C GLY A 56 15.21 -9.98 -5.44
N ARG A 57 16.13 -9.43 -6.24
CA ARG A 57 17.58 -9.59 -6.07
C ARG A 57 18.24 -8.27 -5.73
N TYR A 58 19.26 -8.35 -4.90
CA TYR A 58 20.06 -7.21 -4.51
C TYR A 58 21.56 -7.58 -4.49
N THR A 59 22.42 -6.64 -4.90
CA THR A 59 23.87 -6.82 -4.90
C THR A 59 24.48 -6.10 -3.71
N ILE A 60 25.19 -6.84 -2.86
CA ILE A 60 25.98 -6.30 -1.78
C ILE A 60 27.42 -6.28 -2.26
N GLU A 61 28.03 -5.10 -2.22
CA GLU A 61 29.43 -4.92 -2.55
C GLU A 61 30.36 -5.46 -1.44
N ALA A 62 31.63 -5.25 -1.56
CA ALA A 62 32.57 -5.71 -0.55
C ALA A 62 32.24 -5.15 0.83
N VAL A 63 32.23 -6.02 1.83
CA VAL A 63 31.97 -5.65 3.24
C VAL A 63 33.28 -5.58 4.01
N ASP A 64 33.33 -4.71 5.01
CA ASP A 64 34.42 -4.68 5.98
C ASP A 64 34.11 -5.72 7.07
N TYR A 65 34.94 -6.76 7.14
CA TYR A 65 34.77 -7.84 8.12
C TYR A 65 35.16 -7.43 9.54
N ASP A 66 35.91 -6.34 9.68
CA ASP A 66 36.33 -5.78 10.97
C ASP A 66 35.38 -4.72 11.50
N ASP A 67 34.30 -4.40 10.74
CA ASP A 67 33.26 -3.47 11.15
C ASP A 67 32.47 -4.05 12.32
N PRO A 68 32.46 -3.39 13.50
CA PRO A 68 31.70 -3.84 14.65
C PRO A 68 30.19 -3.92 14.39
N ASP A 69 29.67 -3.13 13.44
CA ASP A 69 28.25 -3.06 13.09
C ASP A 69 27.89 -3.97 11.92
N LEU A 70 28.81 -4.85 11.46
CA LEU A 70 28.59 -5.74 10.34
C LEU A 70 27.32 -6.61 10.50
N THR A 71 27.07 -7.07 11.72
CA THR A 71 25.86 -7.89 11.99
C THR A 71 24.59 -7.09 11.74
N GLU A 72 24.51 -5.85 12.20
CA GLU A 72 23.37 -4.96 11.96
C GLU A 72 23.27 -4.64 10.47
N TYR A 73 24.37 -4.34 9.79
CA TYR A 73 24.44 -4.10 8.36
C TYR A 73 23.92 -5.30 7.54
N LEU A 74 24.16 -6.54 7.99
CA LEU A 74 23.71 -7.76 7.32
C LEU A 74 22.33 -8.26 7.80
N THR A 75 21.65 -7.50 8.64
CA THR A 75 20.31 -7.84 9.13
C THR A 75 19.25 -6.99 8.43
N ILE A 76 18.29 -7.67 7.82
CA ILE A 76 17.13 -7.06 7.14
C ILE A 76 15.84 -7.46 7.84
N THR A 77 14.84 -6.61 7.75
CA THR A 77 13.53 -6.81 8.40
C THR A 77 12.41 -6.81 7.36
N ALA A 78 11.46 -7.70 7.54
CA ALA A 78 10.27 -7.74 6.69
C ALA A 78 9.37 -6.53 6.97
N GLU A 79 8.98 -5.85 5.89
CA GLU A 79 8.03 -4.74 5.95
C GLU A 79 6.63 -5.25 5.61
N PHE A 80 5.68 -4.91 6.48
CA PHE A 80 4.27 -5.23 6.31
C PHE A 80 3.44 -3.96 6.29
N ARG A 81 2.41 -3.93 5.45
CA ARG A 81 1.45 -2.83 5.36
C ARG A 81 0.03 -3.33 5.59
N GLU A 82 -0.76 -2.57 6.35
CA GLU A 82 -2.19 -2.86 6.56
C GLU A 82 -2.91 -2.88 5.21
N ARG A 83 -3.82 -3.85 5.03
CA ARG A 83 -4.70 -3.92 3.86
C ARG A 83 -5.91 -3.05 4.07
N LEU A 84 -6.10 -2.10 3.17
CA LEU A 84 -7.21 -1.18 3.17
C LEU A 84 -8.10 -1.45 1.94
N LEU A 85 -9.37 -1.11 2.04
CA LEU A 85 -10.29 -1.14 0.91
C LEU A 85 -10.61 0.27 0.47
N VAL A 86 -10.71 0.49 -0.84
CA VAL A 86 -11.23 1.72 -1.43
C VAL A 86 -12.51 1.40 -2.16
N SER A 87 -13.58 2.09 -1.80
CA SER A 87 -14.90 1.96 -2.42
C SER A 87 -15.27 3.27 -3.10
N TYR A 88 -15.84 3.15 -4.30
CA TYR A 88 -16.22 4.27 -5.15
C TYR A 88 -17.74 4.36 -5.23
N SER A 89 -18.31 5.49 -4.83
CA SER A 89 -19.74 5.76 -4.91
C SER A 89 -20.02 6.83 -5.97
N ILE A 90 -20.95 6.54 -6.85
CA ILE A 90 -21.39 7.43 -7.92
C ILE A 90 -22.90 7.47 -7.92
N ASP A 91 -23.49 8.67 -7.79
CA ASP A 91 -24.93 8.82 -7.91
C ASP A 91 -25.35 8.67 -9.36
N SER A 92 -26.29 7.75 -9.57
CA SER A 92 -26.84 7.43 -10.90
C SER A 92 -27.56 8.63 -11.56
N GLN A 93 -27.92 9.66 -10.79
CA GLN A 93 -28.42 10.92 -11.35
C GLN A 93 -27.39 11.56 -12.27
N TYR A 94 -26.11 11.54 -11.92
CA TYR A 94 -25.05 12.25 -12.61
C TYR A 94 -24.23 11.41 -13.55
N SER A 95 -24.11 10.12 -13.29
CA SER A 95 -23.29 9.21 -14.12
C SER A 95 -23.79 7.77 -14.01
N ASN A 96 -23.61 7.00 -15.09
CA ASN A 96 -23.81 5.54 -15.10
C ASN A 96 -22.49 4.77 -14.98
N SER A 97 -21.38 5.47 -14.73
CA SER A 97 -20.09 4.82 -14.52
C SER A 97 -20.09 3.99 -13.24
N PHE A 98 -19.28 2.95 -13.23
CA PHE A 98 -19.10 2.06 -12.09
C PHE A 98 -17.63 1.67 -11.98
N PHE A 99 -17.09 1.71 -10.77
CA PHE A 99 -15.74 1.24 -10.47
C PHE A 99 -15.79 0.21 -9.35
N LEU A 100 -15.06 -0.89 -9.56
CA LEU A 100 -14.94 -1.94 -8.56
C LEU A 100 -14.18 -1.43 -7.34
N ARG A 101 -14.59 -1.92 -6.18
CA ARG A 101 -13.82 -1.80 -4.94
C ARG A 101 -12.45 -2.45 -5.13
N GLU A 102 -11.42 -1.83 -4.61
CA GLU A 102 -10.06 -2.35 -4.69
C GLU A 102 -9.37 -2.40 -3.32
N GLU A 103 -8.41 -3.31 -3.21
CA GLU A 103 -7.54 -3.42 -2.05
C GLU A 103 -6.27 -2.59 -2.30
N VAL A 104 -5.89 -1.79 -1.31
CA VAL A 104 -4.70 -0.93 -1.33
C VAL A 104 -3.94 -1.12 -0.03
N ASN A 105 -2.63 -1.21 -0.08
CA ASN A 105 -1.80 -1.21 1.12
C ASN A 105 -1.73 0.20 1.72
N ASP A 106 -1.71 0.29 3.05
CA ASP A 106 -1.52 1.55 3.77
C ASP A 106 -0.30 2.31 3.25
N GLY A 107 -0.48 3.58 2.89
CA GLY A 107 0.54 4.45 2.31
C GLY A 107 0.77 4.28 0.80
N TYR A 108 -0.07 3.53 0.10
CA TYR A 108 0.04 3.31 -1.36
C TYR A 108 -1.06 4.04 -2.14
N TYR A 109 -0.85 4.19 -3.45
CA TYR A 109 -1.84 4.79 -4.36
C TYR A 109 -2.87 3.76 -4.81
N VAL A 110 -4.06 4.26 -5.21
CA VAL A 110 -5.03 3.44 -5.93
C VAL A 110 -4.49 3.00 -7.31
N SER A 111 -5.08 1.98 -7.90
CA SER A 111 -4.70 1.50 -9.23
C SER A 111 -5.27 2.40 -10.33
N GLY A 112 -4.50 3.38 -10.77
CA GLY A 112 -4.86 4.29 -11.86
C GLY A 112 -5.88 5.35 -11.47
N VAL A 113 -6.10 6.29 -12.39
CA VAL A 113 -7.07 7.37 -12.25
C VAL A 113 -8.42 6.91 -12.81
N LYS A 114 -9.48 7.11 -12.03
CA LYS A 114 -10.85 6.74 -12.41
C LYS A 114 -11.66 8.01 -12.62
N THR A 115 -12.09 8.24 -13.84
CA THR A 115 -12.89 9.41 -14.21
C THR A 115 -14.27 8.95 -14.66
N PRO A 116 -15.33 9.21 -13.90
CA PRO A 116 -16.68 8.91 -14.31
C PRO A 116 -17.08 9.70 -15.57
N VAL A 117 -17.86 9.09 -16.43
CA VAL A 117 -18.47 9.79 -17.57
C VAL A 117 -19.73 10.48 -17.09
N ALA A 118 -19.71 11.80 -17.03
CA ALA A 118 -20.87 12.59 -16.64
C ALA A 118 -21.98 12.50 -17.70
N LYS A 119 -23.23 12.50 -17.24
CA LYS A 119 -24.40 12.67 -18.12
C LYS A 119 -24.48 14.10 -18.65
N ASP A 120 -25.26 14.30 -19.69
CA ASP A 120 -25.51 15.62 -20.28
C ASP A 120 -26.00 16.59 -19.20
N GLY A 121 -25.42 17.79 -19.21
CA GLY A 121 -25.72 18.83 -18.24
C GLY A 121 -24.88 18.79 -16.96
N TYR A 122 -23.99 17.83 -16.81
CA TYR A 122 -23.13 17.71 -15.62
C TYR A 122 -21.65 17.59 -15.99
N THR A 123 -20.78 18.03 -15.07
CA THR A 123 -19.33 17.91 -15.15
C THR A 123 -18.80 17.25 -13.90
N PHE A 124 -17.95 16.24 -14.06
CA PHE A 124 -17.26 15.62 -12.93
C PHE A 124 -16.21 16.58 -12.35
N VAL A 125 -16.33 16.87 -11.06
CA VAL A 125 -15.43 17.78 -10.33
C VAL A 125 -14.25 17.02 -9.72
N GLY A 126 -14.51 15.88 -9.11
CA GLY A 126 -13.47 15.10 -8.44
C GLY A 126 -14.05 14.06 -7.50
N TRP A 127 -13.13 13.28 -6.93
CA TRP A 127 -13.43 12.36 -5.85
C TRP A 127 -13.29 13.07 -4.50
N HIS A 128 -14.24 12.82 -3.61
CA HIS A 128 -14.21 13.36 -2.26
C HIS A 128 -14.26 12.21 -1.25
N ILE A 129 -13.60 12.40 -0.11
CA ILE A 129 -13.69 11.48 1.02
C ILE A 129 -15.09 11.60 1.63
N ALA A 130 -15.78 10.49 1.75
CA ALA A 130 -17.12 10.44 2.34
C ALA A 130 -17.07 9.92 3.78
N VAL A 131 -17.87 10.52 4.65
CA VAL A 131 -18.19 9.96 5.96
C VAL A 131 -19.40 9.05 5.80
N VAL A 132 -19.30 7.83 6.29
CA VAL A 132 -20.38 6.86 6.24
C VAL A 132 -20.79 6.45 7.65
N ASP A 133 -22.07 6.18 7.84
CA ASP A 133 -22.58 5.61 9.08
C ASP A 133 -22.36 4.10 9.17
N ASN A 134 -22.89 3.48 10.23
CA ASN A 134 -22.75 2.05 10.45
C ASN A 134 -23.45 1.17 9.40
N ASP A 135 -24.39 1.73 8.65
CA ASP A 135 -25.13 1.05 7.59
C ASP A 135 -24.46 1.23 6.22
N GLY A 136 -23.37 2.00 6.15
CA GLY A 136 -22.67 2.35 4.91
C GLY A 136 -23.32 3.50 4.14
N THR A 137 -24.28 4.21 4.75
CA THR A 137 -24.89 5.40 4.15
C THR A 137 -23.96 6.58 4.27
N ILE A 138 -23.77 7.34 3.18
CA ILE A 138 -22.97 8.55 3.16
C ILE A 138 -23.73 9.63 3.91
N THR A 139 -23.14 10.13 5.01
CA THR A 139 -23.72 11.15 5.89
C THR A 139 -23.11 12.53 5.68
N ASP A 140 -21.89 12.59 5.13
CA ASP A 140 -21.20 13.83 4.84
C ASP A 140 -20.18 13.63 3.71
N ILE A 141 -19.81 14.71 3.03
CA ILE A 141 -18.82 14.77 1.97
C ILE A 141 -17.71 15.70 2.42
N GLY A 142 -16.52 15.12 2.59
CA GLY A 142 -15.35 15.83 3.07
C GLY A 142 -14.47 16.39 1.95
N GLU A 143 -13.18 16.39 2.20
CA GLU A 143 -12.17 16.96 1.32
C GLU A 143 -12.03 16.18 0.01
N ILE A 144 -11.46 16.85 -0.98
CA ILE A 144 -11.10 16.23 -2.26
C ILE A 144 -9.97 15.22 -2.06
N PHE A 145 -10.04 14.10 -2.76
CA PHE A 145 -9.00 13.08 -2.80
C PHE A 145 -8.48 12.93 -4.23
N ASP A 146 -7.23 13.32 -4.44
CA ASP A 146 -6.58 13.22 -5.75
C ASP A 146 -6.03 11.81 -5.96
N LEU A 147 -6.72 11.00 -6.78
CA LEU A 147 -6.31 9.62 -7.07
C LEU A 147 -4.90 9.49 -7.65
N ALA A 148 -4.36 10.56 -8.26
CA ALA A 148 -3.04 10.54 -8.86
C ALA A 148 -1.91 10.88 -7.86
N ASN A 149 -2.21 11.70 -6.84
CA ASN A 149 -1.20 12.28 -5.96
C ASN A 149 -1.37 11.96 -4.47
N ASP A 150 -2.56 11.49 -4.06
CA ASP A 150 -2.81 11.14 -2.66
C ASP A 150 -2.66 9.64 -2.43
N THR A 151 -2.03 9.27 -1.32
CA THR A 151 -1.94 7.89 -0.85
C THR A 151 -3.15 7.54 0.01
N VAL A 152 -3.50 6.26 0.02
CA VAL A 152 -4.54 5.72 0.89
C VAL A 152 -3.91 5.36 2.23
N ASP A 153 -4.21 6.16 3.25
CA ASP A 153 -3.70 5.95 4.60
C ASP A 153 -4.80 5.43 5.52
N SER A 154 -4.43 4.59 6.49
CA SER A 154 -5.40 3.99 7.41
C SER A 154 -6.16 5.02 8.25
N GLU A 155 -5.56 6.19 8.48
CA GLU A 155 -6.21 7.30 9.20
C GLU A 155 -7.36 7.95 8.41
N LEU A 156 -7.31 7.89 7.07
CA LEU A 156 -8.39 8.37 6.19
C LEU A 156 -9.56 7.37 6.11
N CYS A 157 -9.31 6.11 6.48
CA CYS A 157 -10.31 5.07 6.38
C CYS A 157 -11.27 5.15 7.54
N ASN A 158 -12.57 5.08 7.23
CA ASN A 158 -13.60 5.00 8.24
C ASN A 158 -13.50 3.68 9.01
N SER A 159 -13.66 3.74 10.32
CA SER A 159 -13.79 2.56 11.19
C SER A 159 -15.01 1.69 10.85
N THR A 160 -15.90 2.21 10.02
CA THR A 160 -17.16 1.60 9.57
C THR A 160 -16.99 0.67 8.36
N GLY A 161 -15.77 0.45 7.85
CA GLY A 161 -15.51 -0.56 6.82
C GLY A 161 -15.99 -1.97 7.19
N THR A 162 -16.14 -2.24 8.48
CA THR A 162 -16.74 -3.46 9.00
C THR A 162 -18.25 -3.59 8.74
N ALA A 163 -18.96 -2.48 8.60
CA ALA A 163 -20.42 -2.46 8.42
C ALA A 163 -20.88 -3.06 7.08
N ILE A 164 -19.99 -3.13 6.09
CA ILE A 164 -20.30 -3.64 4.74
C ILE A 164 -19.80 -5.07 4.55
N GLY A 165 -19.66 -5.83 5.64
CA GLY A 165 -19.20 -7.23 5.59
C GLY A 165 -17.70 -7.37 5.32
N SER A 166 -16.94 -6.31 5.45
CA SER A 166 -15.47 -6.32 5.35
C SER A 166 -14.84 -6.26 6.74
N THR A 167 -13.80 -7.06 6.95
CA THR A 167 -12.95 -7.00 8.14
C THR A 167 -11.84 -5.93 8.01
N TYR A 168 -11.74 -5.28 6.86
CA TYR A 168 -10.73 -4.26 6.58
C TYR A 168 -11.30 -2.86 6.78
N LYS A 169 -10.45 -1.93 7.19
CA LYS A 169 -10.76 -0.50 7.12
C LYS A 169 -10.99 -0.09 5.68
N MET A 170 -11.88 0.85 5.46
CA MET A 170 -12.28 1.27 4.12
C MET A 170 -12.27 2.79 3.98
N LEU A 171 -11.66 3.26 2.89
CA LEU A 171 -11.81 4.60 2.38
C LEU A 171 -13.01 4.61 1.43
N GLN A 172 -14.06 5.36 1.79
CA GLN A 172 -15.20 5.60 0.92
C GLN A 172 -14.98 6.89 0.15
N LEU A 173 -14.91 6.79 -1.17
CA LEU A 173 -14.84 7.92 -2.08
C LEU A 173 -16.20 8.12 -2.75
N VAL A 174 -16.60 9.38 -2.90
CA VAL A 174 -17.82 9.77 -3.62
C VAL A 174 -17.46 10.70 -4.78
N ALA A 175 -18.01 10.43 -5.94
CA ALA A 175 -17.86 11.29 -7.11
C ALA A 175 -18.76 12.53 -6.94
N VAL A 176 -18.16 13.71 -7.07
CA VAL A 176 -18.87 15.00 -7.01
C VAL A 176 -19.00 15.55 -8.44
N PHE A 177 -20.18 16.06 -8.72
CA PHE A 177 -20.53 16.65 -10.02
C PHE A 177 -21.12 18.04 -9.79
N GLU A 178 -20.97 18.91 -10.78
CA GLU A 178 -21.59 20.22 -10.86
C GLU A 178 -22.38 20.36 -12.15
N ASP A 179 -23.32 21.32 -12.20
CA ASP A 179 -24.03 21.66 -13.41
C ASP A 179 -23.05 22.22 -14.45
N ALA A 180 -23.11 21.72 -15.69
CA ALA A 180 -22.21 22.14 -16.76
C ALA A 180 -22.49 23.59 -17.23
N GLU A 181 -23.64 24.14 -16.89
CA GLU A 181 -24.06 25.51 -17.15
C GLU A 181 -23.90 26.39 -15.88
N GLY A 182 -22.75 26.28 -15.25
CA GLY A 182 -22.40 27.07 -14.07
C GLY A 182 -22.17 28.56 -14.37
#